data_3a81ee3475c93e96f1132dae4eb9b723
#
_entry.id   3a81ee3475c93e96f1132dae4eb9b723
#
_cell.length_a   1.000
_cell.length_b   1.000
_cell.length_c   1.000
_cell.angle_alpha   90.00
_cell.angle_beta   90.00
_cell.angle_gamma   90.00
#
_symmetry.space_group_name_H-M   'P 1'
#
loop_
_entity.id
_entity.type
_entity.pdbx_description
1 polymer ?
#
loop_
_entity_poly.entity_id
_entity_poly.type
_entity_poly.pdbx_seq_one_letter_code
_entity_poly.pdbx_strand_id
1 'polypeptide(L)'
;MQPAPTHAEVVPLQREVIRSIVSVIWILTQILAILGMVSFFLLVGTIGGVVMSAWESVKGVDLSQLDYQRTDTWKQHLEIYSSVCTIQTGDAADFLLQKINWLKYEEMPLTHVRKQRWSPGQYSLALDEAEQNGTVEVFVRGFHYPRADQSARDLTLQIQNGRISTIQELRSGPPTGQKNISRFRLEPELISEIYDQGGAAREIVTLNQMPESLLWAFLAVEDKRFYTHWGIDTIRVFGAFLYNLKTGEMHGASTITMQLSRNIYYDTRKLWLRKVKESLLAVRIESDYSKDEILERYLNFINLGRYRTRDLLGVQEAAKSYFGKPVSELEIYECATLAGIPKSPTRYSPVRNPQRCKTRRNLILKLMRNNNFITQNEYLSAIRQPLKVRKPERSNQQISAYHFL
;
A
#
# COMPACT_ATOMS: atom_id res chain seq x y z
N MET A 1 52.44 78.32 -15.76
CA MET A 1 52.82 76.93 -15.76
C MET A 1 52.95 76.50 -14.28
N GLN A 2 51.98 75.68 -13.83
CA GLN A 2 52.11 75.04 -12.48
C GLN A 2 53.15 73.91 -12.59
N PRO A 3 54.04 73.77 -11.61
CA PRO A 3 55.01 72.69 -11.63
C PRO A 3 54.28 71.34 -11.44
N ALA A 4 54.72 70.33 -12.17
CA ALA A 4 54.26 68.97 -12.01
C ALA A 4 54.48 68.45 -10.59
N PRO A 5 53.60 67.70 -9.95
CA PRO A 5 53.77 67.18 -8.61
C PRO A 5 55.00 66.29 -8.52
N THR A 6 55.77 66.50 -7.48
CA THR A 6 57.02 65.78 -7.24
C THR A 6 56.74 64.34 -6.87
N HIS A 7 57.58 63.39 -7.27
CA HIS A 7 57.45 61.95 -7.04
C HIS A 7 57.25 61.56 -5.57
N ALA A 8 57.52 62.41 -4.60
CA ALA A 8 57.36 62.23 -3.16
C ALA A 8 55.90 62.36 -2.68
N GLU A 9 55.01 63.06 -3.40
CA GLU A 9 53.60 63.23 -3.04
C GLU A 9 52.64 62.13 -3.62
N VAL A 10 53.11 61.45 -4.67
CA VAL A 10 52.28 60.41 -5.36
C VAL A 10 52.33 59.06 -4.58
N VAL A 11 53.41 58.74 -3.90
CA VAL A 11 53.58 57.47 -3.20
C VAL A 11 52.67 57.31 -1.96
N PRO A 12 52.39 58.28 -1.10
CA PRO A 12 51.44 58.16 0.00
C PRO A 12 49.98 57.98 -0.47
N LEU A 13 49.60 58.71 -1.50
CA LEU A 13 48.23 58.61 -2.08
C LEU A 13 47.94 57.21 -2.66
N GLN A 14 48.88 56.60 -3.34
CA GLN A 14 48.72 55.22 -3.85
C GLN A 14 48.61 54.20 -2.71
N ARG A 15 49.32 54.38 -1.60
CA ARG A 15 49.18 53.48 -0.42
C ARG A 15 47.85 53.58 0.28
N GLU A 16 47.24 54.78 0.38
CA GLU A 16 45.91 54.98 0.97
C GLU A 16 44.83 54.36 0.08
N VAL A 17 44.88 54.52 -1.22
CA VAL A 17 43.96 53.92 -2.18
C VAL A 17 44.01 52.39 -2.10
N ILE A 18 45.24 51.81 -2.07
CA ILE A 18 45.39 50.36 -1.93
C ILE A 18 44.85 49.86 -0.58
N ARG A 19 45.07 50.56 0.53
CA ARG A 19 44.47 50.20 1.84
C ARG A 19 42.97 50.25 1.82
N SER A 20 42.36 51.25 1.19
CA SER A 20 40.92 51.38 1.05
C SER A 20 40.34 50.23 0.21
N ILE A 21 40.96 49.86 -0.90
CA ILE A 21 40.53 48.75 -1.73
C ILE A 21 40.64 47.43 -0.94
N VAL A 22 41.73 47.17 -0.21
CA VAL A 22 41.88 45.96 0.60
C VAL A 22 40.84 45.89 1.71
N SER A 23 40.51 46.99 2.38
CA SER A 23 39.46 47.03 3.40
C SER A 23 38.09 46.80 2.83
N VAL A 24 37.77 47.31 1.65
CA VAL A 24 36.49 47.03 0.95
C VAL A 24 36.37 45.56 0.57
N ILE A 25 37.46 44.97 0.00
CA ILE A 25 37.49 43.56 -0.32
C ILE A 25 37.31 42.69 0.94
N TRP A 26 37.97 43.06 2.03
CA TRP A 26 37.86 42.37 3.32
C TRP A 26 36.39 42.42 3.87
N ILE A 27 35.75 43.58 3.82
CA ILE A 27 34.33 43.74 4.22
C ILE A 27 33.43 42.90 3.34
N LEU A 28 33.60 42.93 2.01
CA LEU A 28 32.82 42.08 1.08
C LEU A 28 32.97 40.60 1.35
N THR A 29 34.20 40.14 1.66
CA THR A 29 34.40 38.70 2.01
C THR A 29 33.72 38.33 3.31
N GLN A 30 33.70 39.20 4.33
CA GLN A 30 32.95 38.98 5.58
C GLN A 30 31.44 38.96 5.35
N ILE A 31 30.90 39.85 4.54
CA ILE A 31 29.48 39.86 4.16
C ILE A 31 29.08 38.54 3.43
N LEU A 32 29.91 38.11 2.48
CA LEU A 32 29.69 36.84 1.77
C LEU A 32 29.77 35.63 2.70
N ALA A 33 30.68 35.62 3.65
CA ALA A 33 30.81 34.57 4.66
C ALA A 33 29.55 34.52 5.58
N ILE A 34 29.08 35.68 6.03
CA ILE A 34 27.86 35.79 6.86
C ILE A 34 26.62 35.31 6.06
N LEU A 35 26.46 35.79 4.82
CA LEU A 35 25.37 35.37 3.96
C LEU A 35 25.38 33.84 3.69
N GLY A 36 26.59 33.29 3.46
CA GLY A 36 26.77 31.85 3.32
C GLY A 36 26.38 31.09 4.58
N MET A 37 26.76 31.58 5.76
CA MET A 37 26.42 31.00 7.05
C MET A 37 24.89 31.06 7.31
N VAL A 38 24.26 32.20 7.09
CA VAL A 38 22.81 32.37 7.22
C VAL A 38 22.07 31.44 6.27
N SER A 39 22.48 31.36 5.00
CA SER A 39 21.91 30.45 4.01
C SER A 39 22.04 28.98 4.42
N PHE A 40 23.19 28.61 4.98
CA PHE A 40 23.44 27.27 5.51
C PHE A 40 22.47 26.92 6.66
N PHE A 41 22.35 27.81 7.65
CA PHE A 41 21.42 27.58 8.79
C PHE A 41 19.95 27.55 8.37
N LEU A 42 19.55 28.39 7.42
CA LEU A 42 18.21 28.36 6.85
C LEU A 42 17.94 27.01 6.11
N LEU A 43 18.91 26.53 5.35
CA LEU A 43 18.84 25.23 4.66
C LEU A 43 18.71 24.08 5.66
N VAL A 44 19.58 24.06 6.67
CA VAL A 44 19.56 23.03 7.73
C VAL A 44 18.24 23.06 8.50
N GLY A 45 17.76 24.27 8.86
CA GLY A 45 16.46 24.43 9.53
C GLY A 45 15.29 23.95 8.71
N THR A 46 15.23 24.25 7.42
CA THR A 46 14.16 23.78 6.51
C THR A 46 14.22 22.28 6.32
N ILE A 47 15.39 21.69 6.11
CA ILE A 47 15.55 20.23 6.00
C ILE A 47 15.13 19.56 7.33
N GLY A 48 15.59 20.08 8.46
CA GLY A 48 15.21 19.57 9.78
C GLY A 48 13.70 19.61 10.02
N GLY A 49 13.03 20.71 9.67
CA GLY A 49 11.58 20.86 9.76
C GLY A 49 10.83 19.84 8.90
N VAL A 50 11.30 19.60 7.67
CA VAL A 50 10.71 18.58 6.78
C VAL A 50 10.88 17.18 7.35
N VAL A 51 12.06 16.83 7.84
CA VAL A 51 12.35 15.52 8.42
C VAL A 51 11.50 15.31 9.68
N MET A 52 11.38 16.32 10.54
CA MET A 52 10.55 16.25 11.76
C MET A 52 9.07 16.05 11.43
N SER A 53 8.54 16.81 10.49
CA SER A 53 7.15 16.65 10.02
C SER A 53 6.91 15.27 9.40
N ALA A 54 7.87 14.76 8.64
CA ALA A 54 7.80 13.42 8.08
C ALA A 54 7.86 12.35 9.18
N TRP A 55 8.71 12.52 10.21
CA TRP A 55 8.83 11.64 11.35
C TRP A 55 7.51 11.54 12.13
N GLU A 56 6.89 12.66 12.47
CA GLU A 56 5.59 12.66 13.16
C GLU A 56 4.50 11.90 12.35
N SER A 57 4.52 12.00 11.03
CA SER A 57 3.57 11.27 10.18
C SER A 57 3.85 9.76 10.12
N VAL A 58 5.07 9.31 10.38
CA VAL A 58 5.51 7.91 10.32
C VAL A 58 5.44 7.24 11.70
N LYS A 59 5.65 8.01 12.77
CA LYS A 59 5.64 7.52 14.16
C LYS A 59 4.35 6.81 14.55
N GLY A 60 3.19 7.24 14.03
CA GLY A 60 1.88 6.66 14.29
C GLY A 60 1.46 5.54 13.31
N VAL A 61 2.32 5.15 12.36
CA VAL A 61 1.98 4.06 11.43
C VAL A 61 1.88 2.74 12.18
N ASP A 62 0.78 2.05 11.99
CA ASP A 62 0.57 0.72 12.57
C ASP A 62 1.42 -0.32 11.83
N LEU A 63 2.40 -0.90 12.53
CA LEU A 63 3.26 -1.96 12.02
C LEU A 63 2.68 -3.36 12.23
N SER A 64 1.55 -3.50 12.94
CA SER A 64 0.89 -4.81 13.15
C SER A 64 0.50 -5.49 11.83
N GLN A 65 0.37 -4.70 10.75
CA GLN A 65 0.18 -5.22 9.40
C GLN A 65 1.35 -6.11 8.93
N LEU A 66 2.51 -6.03 9.55
CA LEU A 66 3.65 -6.92 9.30
C LEU A 66 3.60 -8.20 10.16
N ASP A 67 2.79 -8.24 11.20
CA ASP A 67 2.71 -9.35 12.14
C ASP A 67 1.68 -10.39 11.69
N TYR A 68 1.99 -11.12 10.62
CA TYR A 68 1.13 -12.19 10.11
C TYR A 68 0.95 -13.37 11.08
N GLN A 69 1.76 -13.48 12.13
CA GLN A 69 1.58 -14.47 13.21
C GLN A 69 0.44 -14.12 14.16
N ARG A 70 -0.02 -12.86 14.19
CA ARG A 70 -1.09 -12.37 15.06
C ARG A 70 -2.48 -12.41 14.44
N THR A 71 -2.57 -12.55 13.16
CA THR A 71 -3.87 -12.54 12.45
C THR A 71 -4.02 -13.78 11.61
N ASP A 72 -4.79 -14.75 12.09
CA ASP A 72 -5.30 -15.90 11.33
C ASP A 72 -6.16 -15.50 10.10
N THR A 73 -6.16 -14.23 9.73
CA THR A 73 -7.07 -13.65 8.75
C THR A 73 -6.41 -12.72 7.76
N TRP A 74 -5.35 -13.18 7.06
CA TRP A 74 -5.00 -12.58 5.78
C TRP A 74 -5.87 -13.13 4.64
N LYS A 75 -7.13 -13.36 4.93
CA LYS A 75 -8.14 -13.43 3.89
C LYS A 75 -8.39 -11.98 3.47
N GLN A 76 -7.69 -11.49 2.47
CA GLN A 76 -8.15 -10.29 1.77
C GLN A 76 -9.43 -10.68 1.02
N HIS A 77 -10.53 -10.69 1.74
CA HIS A 77 -11.84 -10.58 1.15
C HIS A 77 -11.94 -9.13 0.65
N LEU A 78 -11.76 -8.91 -0.63
CA LEU A 78 -12.19 -7.66 -1.22
C LEU A 78 -13.69 -7.79 -1.43
N GLU A 79 -14.44 -7.36 -0.45
CA GLU A 79 -15.89 -7.29 -0.52
C GLU A 79 -16.24 -5.98 -1.26
N ILE A 80 -16.88 -6.12 -2.41
CA ILE A 80 -17.42 -4.99 -3.15
C ILE A 80 -18.87 -4.83 -2.74
N TYR A 81 -19.14 -3.74 -2.07
CA TYR A 81 -20.49 -3.38 -1.64
C TYR A 81 -21.12 -2.35 -2.59
N SER A 82 -22.47 -2.39 -2.69
CA SER A 82 -23.23 -1.30 -3.29
C SER A 82 -23.07 0.00 -2.50
N SER A 83 -23.56 1.09 -3.06
CA SER A 83 -23.80 2.29 -2.24
C SER A 83 -24.85 1.99 -1.16
N VAL A 84 -24.74 2.68 -0.01
CA VAL A 84 -25.73 2.58 1.07
C VAL A 84 -27.10 2.99 0.55
N CYS A 85 -28.09 2.11 0.71
CA CYS A 85 -29.48 2.39 0.32
C CYS A 85 -30.18 3.23 1.40
N THR A 86 -30.72 4.39 1.03
CA THR A 86 -31.51 5.23 1.93
C THR A 86 -33.00 5.04 1.61
N ILE A 87 -33.80 4.72 2.61
CA ILE A 87 -35.26 4.62 2.57
C ILE A 87 -35.85 5.83 3.29
N GLN A 88 -36.85 6.45 2.69
CA GLN A 88 -37.49 7.63 3.24
C GLN A 88 -39.01 7.61 3.12
N THR A 89 -39.68 8.48 3.85
CA THR A 89 -41.11 8.68 3.71
C THR A 89 -41.46 9.08 2.27
N GLY A 90 -42.51 8.44 1.70
CA GLY A 90 -42.92 8.60 0.30
C GLY A 90 -42.38 7.53 -0.65
N ASP A 91 -41.36 6.78 -0.26
CA ASP A 91 -40.85 5.66 -1.08
C ASP A 91 -41.88 4.54 -1.18
N ALA A 92 -41.87 3.77 -2.28
CA ALA A 92 -42.72 2.63 -2.47
C ALA A 92 -42.39 1.50 -1.47
N ALA A 93 -43.42 0.90 -0.87
CA ALA A 93 -43.26 -0.24 0.05
C ALA A 93 -42.57 -1.43 -0.64
N ASP A 94 -42.91 -1.70 -1.89
CA ASP A 94 -42.33 -2.77 -2.70
C ASP A 94 -40.81 -2.60 -2.86
N PHE A 95 -40.32 -1.37 -2.99
CA PHE A 95 -38.90 -1.09 -3.07
C PHE A 95 -38.17 -1.50 -1.79
N LEU A 96 -38.79 -1.18 -0.61
CA LEU A 96 -38.25 -1.63 0.66
C LEU A 96 -38.23 -3.15 0.77
N LEU A 97 -39.37 -3.79 0.46
CA LEU A 97 -39.51 -5.26 0.54
C LEU A 97 -38.54 -5.98 -0.39
N GLN A 98 -38.36 -5.49 -1.60
CA GLN A 98 -37.38 -6.02 -2.53
C GLN A 98 -35.98 -5.92 -1.96
N LYS A 99 -35.61 -4.79 -1.33
CA LYS A 99 -34.30 -4.58 -0.74
C LYS A 99 -34.02 -5.46 0.47
N ILE A 100 -34.98 -5.58 1.42
CA ILE A 100 -34.80 -6.44 2.60
C ILE A 100 -34.78 -7.93 2.22
N ASN A 101 -35.54 -8.36 1.21
CA ASN A 101 -35.46 -9.72 0.66
C ASN A 101 -34.08 -9.99 0.03
N TRP A 102 -33.54 -9.04 -0.72
CA TRP A 102 -32.22 -9.15 -1.32
C TRP A 102 -31.10 -9.21 -0.28
N LEU A 103 -31.24 -8.44 0.80
CA LEU A 103 -30.35 -8.46 1.96
C LEU A 103 -30.56 -9.70 2.86
N LYS A 104 -31.47 -10.63 2.44
CA LYS A 104 -31.75 -11.88 3.17
C LYS A 104 -32.20 -11.63 4.61
N TYR A 105 -33.14 -10.69 4.78
CA TYR A 105 -33.85 -10.53 6.05
C TYR A 105 -34.84 -11.69 6.23
N GLU A 106 -34.96 -12.15 7.47
CA GLU A 106 -35.87 -13.25 7.83
C GLU A 106 -37.25 -12.70 8.16
N GLU A 107 -38.28 -13.23 7.48
CA GLU A 107 -39.67 -12.87 7.77
C GLU A 107 -40.17 -13.59 9.01
N MET A 108 -40.68 -12.82 9.97
CA MET A 108 -41.24 -13.33 11.23
C MET A 108 -42.74 -13.33 11.20
N PRO A 109 -43.43 -14.43 11.62
CA PRO A 109 -44.89 -14.49 11.63
C PRO A 109 -45.49 -13.49 12.63
N LEU A 110 -46.56 -12.82 12.26
CA LEU A 110 -47.32 -11.84 13.06
C LEU A 110 -47.78 -12.33 14.44
N THR A 111 -47.85 -13.62 14.67
CA THR A 111 -48.27 -14.25 15.94
C THR A 111 -47.23 -14.16 17.05
N HIS A 112 -46.00 -13.77 16.74
CA HIS A 112 -44.95 -13.57 17.73
C HIS A 112 -45.01 -12.13 18.26
N VAL A 113 -46.08 -11.80 18.98
CA VAL A 113 -46.19 -10.56 19.77
C VAL A 113 -44.89 -10.37 20.56
N ARG A 114 -44.21 -9.29 20.29
CA ARG A 114 -43.06 -8.58 20.93
C ARG A 114 -42.48 -9.06 22.27
N LYS A 115 -42.68 -10.31 22.69
CA LYS A 115 -42.11 -10.86 23.94
C LYS A 115 -40.76 -11.56 23.79
N GLN A 116 -40.36 -11.91 22.56
CA GLN A 116 -39.01 -12.38 22.28
C GLN A 116 -38.24 -11.28 21.54
N ARG A 117 -36.99 -11.01 21.96
CA ARG A 117 -36.09 -10.05 21.33
C ARG A 117 -35.89 -10.45 19.87
N TRP A 118 -36.34 -9.63 18.95
CA TRP A 118 -35.94 -9.73 17.56
C TRP A 118 -34.44 -9.52 17.42
N SER A 119 -33.85 -10.21 16.46
CA SER A 119 -32.47 -10.02 16.08
C SER A 119 -32.37 -9.09 14.88
N PRO A 120 -31.29 -8.30 14.77
CA PRO A 120 -31.07 -7.48 13.57
C PRO A 120 -31.11 -8.32 12.30
N GLY A 121 -31.84 -7.87 11.29
CA GLY A 121 -32.06 -8.63 10.04
C GLY A 121 -33.36 -9.43 10.01
N GLN A 122 -34.29 -9.15 10.91
CA GLN A 122 -35.66 -9.73 10.91
C GLN A 122 -36.68 -8.66 10.60
N TYR A 123 -37.80 -9.06 9.97
CA TYR A 123 -38.95 -8.18 9.69
C TYR A 123 -40.26 -8.94 9.83
N SER A 124 -41.36 -8.20 9.99
CA SER A 124 -42.72 -8.74 9.87
C SER A 124 -43.58 -7.83 9.00
N LEU A 125 -44.56 -8.41 8.35
CA LEU A 125 -45.39 -7.76 7.37
C LEU A 125 -46.86 -7.95 7.73
N ALA A 126 -47.59 -6.84 7.93
CA ALA A 126 -49.01 -6.79 8.12
C ALA A 126 -49.63 -5.87 7.06
N LEU A 127 -49.72 -6.33 5.82
CA LEU A 127 -50.26 -5.58 4.70
C LEU A 127 -51.61 -6.18 4.25
N ASP A 128 -52.57 -5.33 4.02
CA ASP A 128 -53.76 -5.68 3.24
C ASP A 128 -53.42 -5.53 1.75
N GLU A 129 -53.34 -6.67 1.05
CA GLU A 129 -52.99 -6.71 -0.37
C GLU A 129 -53.99 -5.95 -1.26
N ALA A 130 -55.26 -5.86 -0.85
CA ALA A 130 -56.33 -5.20 -1.64
C ALA A 130 -56.24 -3.68 -1.55
N GLU A 131 -55.90 -3.13 -0.36
CA GLU A 131 -55.83 -1.70 -0.11
C GLU A 131 -54.40 -1.14 -0.14
N GLN A 132 -53.41 -1.99 -0.22
CA GLN A 132 -51.99 -1.63 -0.11
C GLN A 132 -51.68 -0.78 1.14
N ASN A 133 -52.40 -1.03 2.23
CA ASN A 133 -52.26 -0.36 3.50
C ASN A 133 -51.76 -1.35 4.56
N GLY A 134 -51.01 -0.89 5.54
CA GLY A 134 -50.57 -1.74 6.64
C GLY A 134 -49.32 -1.28 7.35
N THR A 135 -48.69 -2.23 8.00
CA THR A 135 -47.47 -1.96 8.82
C THR A 135 -46.37 -2.94 8.49
N VAL A 136 -45.18 -2.41 8.35
CA VAL A 136 -43.95 -3.18 8.24
C VAL A 136 -43.09 -2.90 9.48
N GLU A 137 -42.81 -3.93 10.24
CA GLU A 137 -41.84 -3.84 11.32
C GLU A 137 -40.51 -4.43 10.85
N VAL A 138 -39.38 -3.71 11.05
CA VAL A 138 -38.07 -4.16 10.58
C VAL A 138 -36.99 -3.81 11.59
N PHE A 139 -36.20 -4.82 11.98
CA PHE A 139 -35.01 -4.60 12.79
C PHE A 139 -33.79 -4.52 11.86
N VAL A 140 -33.43 -3.29 11.50
CA VAL A 140 -32.32 -3.00 10.58
C VAL A 140 -30.99 -3.35 11.23
N ARG A 141 -30.13 -4.04 10.47
CA ARG A 141 -28.78 -4.37 10.91
C ARG A 141 -27.92 -3.12 11.05
N GLY A 142 -27.04 -3.13 12.06
CA GLY A 142 -25.98 -2.15 12.13
C GLY A 142 -24.87 -2.48 11.11
N PHE A 143 -24.21 -1.45 10.60
CA PHE A 143 -23.08 -1.62 9.69
C PHE A 143 -22.05 -0.52 9.87
N HIS A 144 -20.79 -0.88 9.57
CA HIS A 144 -19.68 0.04 9.51
C HIS A 144 -19.25 0.22 8.04
N TYR A 145 -19.39 1.43 7.53
CA TYR A 145 -19.07 1.75 6.13
C TYR A 145 -18.39 3.12 6.06
N PRO A 146 -17.37 3.33 5.22
CA PRO A 146 -16.69 4.60 5.11
C PRO A 146 -17.68 5.75 4.91
N ARG A 147 -17.77 6.68 5.88
CA ARG A 147 -18.68 7.84 5.94
C ARG A 147 -20.17 7.53 6.20
N ALA A 148 -20.52 6.33 6.63
CA ALA A 148 -21.94 5.95 6.79
C ALA A 148 -22.19 4.91 7.90
N ASP A 149 -21.54 5.05 9.05
CA ASP A 149 -21.77 4.16 10.20
C ASP A 149 -23.19 4.24 10.72
N GLN A 150 -23.77 3.10 11.03
CA GLN A 150 -25.09 3.01 11.63
C GLN A 150 -25.15 1.86 12.63
N SER A 151 -25.69 2.12 13.82
CA SER A 151 -26.10 1.08 14.77
C SER A 151 -27.38 0.39 14.31
N ALA A 152 -27.62 -0.85 14.80
CA ALA A 152 -28.87 -1.56 14.55
C ALA A 152 -30.05 -0.74 15.08
N ARG A 153 -31.18 -0.72 14.33
CA ARG A 153 -32.38 0.07 14.65
C ARG A 153 -33.63 -0.75 14.50
N ASP A 154 -34.52 -0.65 15.46
CA ASP A 154 -35.84 -1.24 15.43
C ASP A 154 -36.86 -0.19 14.92
N LEU A 155 -37.45 -0.44 13.76
CA LEU A 155 -38.29 0.50 13.04
C LEU A 155 -39.66 -0.08 12.79
N THR A 156 -40.69 0.77 12.92
CA THR A 156 -42.07 0.50 12.49
C THR A 156 -42.43 1.48 11.39
N LEU A 157 -42.84 0.95 10.22
CA LEU A 157 -43.23 1.74 9.07
C LEU A 157 -44.74 1.57 8.82
N GLN A 158 -45.44 2.68 8.68
CA GLN A 158 -46.84 2.68 8.24
C GLN A 158 -46.88 2.83 6.73
N ILE A 159 -47.65 1.96 6.08
CA ILE A 159 -47.84 1.97 4.64
C ILE A 159 -49.28 2.46 4.33
N GLN A 160 -49.37 3.40 3.40
CA GLN A 160 -50.66 3.91 2.90
C GLN A 160 -50.54 4.04 1.37
N ASN A 161 -51.52 3.45 0.67
CA ASN A 161 -51.54 3.42 -0.80
C ASN A 161 -50.24 2.94 -1.42
N GLY A 162 -49.66 1.87 -0.85
CA GLY A 162 -48.39 1.30 -1.30
C GLY A 162 -47.14 2.13 -1.04
N ARG A 163 -47.22 3.21 -0.25
CA ARG A 163 -46.10 4.08 0.08
C ARG A 163 -45.90 4.19 1.58
N ILE A 164 -44.64 4.41 1.97
CA ILE A 164 -44.23 4.64 3.36
C ILE A 164 -44.75 6.02 3.81
N SER A 165 -45.75 6.04 4.68
CA SER A 165 -46.35 7.28 5.20
C SER A 165 -45.60 7.80 6.42
N THR A 166 -45.24 6.92 7.37
CA THR A 166 -44.48 7.28 8.57
C THR A 166 -43.46 6.21 8.91
N ILE A 167 -42.35 6.66 9.51
CA ILE A 167 -41.28 5.80 10.01
C ILE A 167 -41.06 6.13 11.49
N GLN A 168 -41.22 5.14 12.36
CA GLN A 168 -41.05 5.27 13.80
C GLN A 168 -39.91 4.41 14.29
N GLU A 169 -38.97 4.97 15.02
CA GLU A 169 -37.85 4.27 15.66
C GLU A 169 -38.19 4.00 17.12
N LEU A 170 -38.08 2.72 17.53
CA LEU A 170 -38.16 2.31 18.91
C LEU A 170 -36.84 2.53 19.61
N ARG A 171 -36.82 3.33 20.64
CA ARG A 171 -35.63 3.54 21.46
C ARG A 171 -35.56 2.54 22.61
N SER A 172 -34.46 1.76 22.66
CA SER A 172 -34.12 0.90 23.78
C SER A 172 -33.31 1.70 24.80
N GLY A 173 -33.96 2.50 25.66
CA GLY A 173 -33.31 3.26 26.73
C GLY A 173 -34.11 4.48 27.16
N PRO A 174 -33.90 5.04 28.39
CA PRO A 174 -34.63 6.21 28.84
C PRO A 174 -34.20 7.50 28.06
N PRO A 175 -35.20 8.30 27.61
CA PRO A 175 -36.61 8.05 27.70
C PRO A 175 -37.09 7.04 26.67
N THR A 176 -37.73 5.95 27.16
CA THR A 176 -38.43 4.96 26.29
C THR A 176 -39.50 5.66 25.49
N GLY A 177 -39.49 5.56 24.17
CA GLY A 177 -40.48 6.18 23.33
C GLY A 177 -40.24 5.90 21.86
N GLN A 178 -41.29 6.13 21.07
CA GLN A 178 -41.19 6.11 19.60
C GLN A 178 -40.76 7.49 19.12
N LYS A 179 -39.79 7.52 18.23
CA LYS A 179 -39.32 8.76 17.57
C LYS A 179 -39.68 8.66 16.08
N ASN A 180 -40.41 9.64 15.58
CA ASN A 180 -40.62 9.76 14.13
C ASN A 180 -39.31 10.22 13.47
N ILE A 181 -38.92 9.51 12.42
CA ILE A 181 -37.79 9.84 11.55
C ILE A 181 -38.28 9.92 10.11
N SER A 182 -37.62 10.74 9.29
CA SER A 182 -38.00 10.90 7.89
C SER A 182 -37.29 9.90 6.96
N ARG A 183 -36.17 9.32 7.41
CA ARG A 183 -35.35 8.40 6.63
C ARG A 183 -34.48 7.51 7.51
N PHE A 184 -34.13 6.35 6.99
CA PHE A 184 -33.10 5.46 7.54
C PHE A 184 -32.27 4.85 6.42
N ARG A 185 -31.21 4.14 6.78
CA ARG A 185 -30.32 3.48 5.83
C ARG A 185 -30.37 1.98 6.05
N LEU A 186 -30.35 1.24 4.96
CA LEU A 186 -30.06 -0.19 4.96
C LEU A 186 -28.58 -0.39 4.73
N GLU A 187 -28.06 -1.49 5.26
CA GLU A 187 -26.66 -1.89 4.99
C GLU A 187 -26.42 -1.98 3.48
N PRO A 188 -25.18 -1.69 3.03
CA PRO A 188 -24.83 -1.85 1.63
C PRO A 188 -24.90 -3.32 1.24
N GLU A 189 -25.42 -3.58 0.06
CA GLU A 189 -25.50 -4.91 -0.50
C GLU A 189 -24.13 -5.40 -0.93
N LEU A 190 -23.78 -6.62 -0.59
CA LEU A 190 -22.59 -7.29 -1.08
C LEU A 190 -22.79 -7.67 -2.56
N ILE A 191 -22.23 -6.87 -3.48
CA ILE A 191 -22.35 -7.09 -4.92
C ILE A 191 -21.47 -8.24 -5.38
N SER A 192 -20.26 -8.29 -4.87
CA SER A 192 -19.28 -9.31 -5.21
C SER A 192 -18.32 -9.49 -4.06
N GLU A 193 -18.13 -10.73 -3.68
CA GLU A 193 -16.93 -11.14 -2.99
C GLU A 193 -15.94 -11.49 -4.09
N ILE A 194 -14.91 -10.66 -4.25
CA ILE A 194 -13.76 -11.10 -5.01
C ILE A 194 -13.05 -12.10 -4.10
N TYR A 195 -13.59 -13.30 -4.03
CA TYR A 195 -12.79 -14.44 -3.67
C TYR A 195 -11.70 -14.47 -4.70
N ASP A 196 -10.46 -14.41 -4.25
CA ASP A 196 -9.41 -15.00 -5.00
C ASP A 196 -9.90 -16.42 -5.33
N GLN A 197 -10.31 -16.65 -6.60
CA GLN A 197 -10.88 -17.94 -7.05
C GLN A 197 -9.88 -19.11 -6.94
N GLY A 198 -8.90 -18.98 -6.10
CA GLY A 198 -8.01 -20.00 -5.64
C GLY A 198 -8.15 -20.30 -4.17
N GLY A 199 -9.04 -19.61 -3.39
CA GLY A 199 -9.35 -19.99 -1.99
C GLY A 199 -8.16 -20.20 -1.06
N ALA A 200 -6.95 -20.04 -1.55
CA ALA A 200 -5.74 -20.23 -0.77
C ALA A 200 -5.50 -18.93 0.00
N ALA A 201 -5.70 -18.97 1.29
CA ALA A 201 -5.05 -18.06 2.22
C ALA A 201 -3.61 -17.88 1.73
N ARG A 202 -3.14 -16.62 1.67
CA ARG A 202 -1.76 -16.33 1.28
C ARG A 202 -0.86 -17.23 2.10
N GLU A 203 -0.18 -18.17 1.45
CA GLU A 203 0.67 -19.12 2.13
C GLU A 203 1.97 -18.42 2.50
N ILE A 204 2.04 -18.05 3.77
CA ILE A 204 3.23 -17.44 4.36
C ILE A 204 4.27 -18.55 4.54
N VAL A 205 5.48 -18.30 4.14
CA VAL A 205 6.60 -19.21 4.29
C VAL A 205 7.69 -18.56 5.14
N THR A 206 8.24 -19.33 6.06
CA THR A 206 9.38 -18.89 6.88
C THR A 206 10.69 -18.94 6.09
N LEU A 207 11.70 -18.18 6.51
CA LEU A 207 13.03 -18.22 5.85
C LEU A 207 13.60 -19.63 5.76
N ASN A 208 13.37 -20.46 6.77
CA ASN A 208 13.87 -21.85 6.79
C ASN A 208 13.22 -22.75 5.72
N GLN A 209 12.08 -22.35 5.19
CA GLN A 209 11.40 -23.05 4.09
C GLN A 209 11.83 -22.54 2.71
N MET A 210 12.61 -21.48 2.67
CA MET A 210 13.12 -20.90 1.44
C MET A 210 14.55 -21.41 1.17
N PRO A 211 14.88 -21.76 -0.07
CA PRO A 211 16.26 -22.12 -0.38
C PRO A 211 17.17 -20.90 -0.24
N GLU A 212 18.38 -21.09 0.28
CA GLU A 212 19.37 -20.02 0.45
C GLU A 212 19.66 -19.29 -0.86
N SER A 213 19.63 -20.00 -1.98
CA SER A 213 19.80 -19.41 -3.31
C SER A 213 18.75 -18.36 -3.64
N LEU A 214 17.54 -18.44 -3.07
CA LEU A 214 16.51 -17.41 -3.23
C LEU A 214 16.89 -16.16 -2.45
N LEU A 215 17.30 -16.30 -1.19
CA LEU A 215 17.73 -15.18 -0.35
C LEU A 215 18.90 -14.47 -1.01
N TRP A 216 19.93 -15.21 -1.45
CA TRP A 216 21.08 -14.66 -2.13
C TRP A 216 20.76 -13.96 -3.45
N ALA A 217 19.78 -14.46 -4.22
CA ALA A 217 19.36 -13.83 -5.46
C ALA A 217 18.74 -12.44 -5.21
N PHE A 218 17.87 -12.31 -4.21
CA PHE A 218 17.29 -11.04 -3.83
C PHE A 218 18.33 -10.09 -3.22
N LEU A 219 19.15 -10.57 -2.30
CA LEU A 219 20.23 -9.79 -1.71
C LEU A 219 21.22 -9.27 -2.76
N ALA A 220 21.64 -10.13 -3.71
CA ALA A 220 22.61 -9.76 -4.74
C ALA A 220 22.11 -8.61 -5.64
N VAL A 221 20.82 -8.54 -5.92
CA VAL A 221 20.28 -7.58 -6.87
C VAL A 221 19.63 -6.35 -6.22
N GLU A 222 18.99 -6.55 -5.08
CA GLU A 222 18.25 -5.47 -4.41
C GLU A 222 19.10 -4.79 -3.35
N ASP A 223 19.82 -5.54 -2.52
CA ASP A 223 20.50 -4.99 -1.36
C ASP A 223 21.64 -5.89 -0.84
N LYS A 224 22.79 -5.85 -1.50
CA LYS A 224 23.92 -6.72 -1.16
C LYS A 224 24.51 -6.49 0.25
N ARG A 225 24.26 -5.33 0.86
CA ARG A 225 24.70 -4.95 2.20
C ARG A 225 23.58 -4.92 3.22
N PHE A 226 22.49 -5.62 2.95
CA PHE A 226 21.28 -5.63 3.77
C PHE A 226 21.58 -5.85 5.26
N TYR A 227 22.43 -6.79 5.59
CA TYR A 227 22.79 -7.13 6.98
C TYR A 227 23.71 -6.11 7.67
N THR A 228 24.23 -5.09 6.96
CA THR A 228 25.24 -4.16 7.49
C THR A 228 24.76 -2.73 7.68
N HIS A 229 23.54 -2.40 7.26
CA HIS A 229 22.99 -1.06 7.41
C HIS A 229 21.68 -1.07 8.23
N TRP A 230 21.21 0.10 8.64
CA TRP A 230 20.04 0.31 9.48
C TRP A 230 18.88 0.93 8.66
N GLY A 231 18.30 0.15 7.78
CA GLY A 231 17.19 0.57 6.92
C GLY A 231 17.60 1.42 5.72
N ILE A 232 18.66 2.21 5.83
CA ILE A 232 19.21 3.05 4.76
C ILE A 232 20.68 2.68 4.55
N ASP A 233 21.05 2.33 3.32
CA ASP A 233 22.44 2.13 2.92
C ASP A 233 23.07 3.48 2.52
N THR A 234 23.68 4.19 3.46
CA THR A 234 24.27 5.52 3.26
C THR A 234 25.40 5.52 2.23
N ILE A 235 26.19 4.43 2.15
CA ILE A 235 27.28 4.30 1.16
C ILE A 235 26.68 4.17 -0.25
N ARG A 236 25.59 3.40 -0.39
CA ARG A 236 24.89 3.25 -1.67
C ARG A 236 24.20 4.53 -2.10
N VAL A 237 23.60 5.26 -1.14
CA VAL A 237 22.98 6.58 -1.40
C VAL A 237 24.03 7.56 -1.91
N PHE A 238 25.16 7.67 -1.23
CA PHE A 238 26.24 8.55 -1.65
C PHE A 238 26.86 8.14 -3.00
N GLY A 239 27.09 6.85 -3.21
CA GLY A 239 27.56 6.32 -4.49
C GLY A 239 26.60 6.57 -5.65
N ALA A 240 25.30 6.38 -5.44
CA ALA A 240 24.26 6.68 -6.43
C ALA A 240 24.21 8.18 -6.73
N PHE A 241 24.33 9.04 -5.70
CA PHE A 241 24.35 10.49 -5.89
C PHE A 241 25.51 10.93 -6.78
N LEU A 242 26.73 10.46 -6.48
CA LEU A 242 27.93 10.78 -7.30
C LEU A 242 27.79 10.24 -8.73
N TYR A 243 27.26 9.04 -8.90
CA TYR A 243 27.06 8.45 -10.22
C TYR A 243 26.02 9.24 -11.04
N ASN A 244 24.89 9.60 -10.41
CA ASN A 244 23.83 10.39 -11.05
C ASN A 244 24.33 11.78 -11.49
N LEU A 245 25.18 12.43 -10.66
CA LEU A 245 25.83 13.69 -11.03
C LEU A 245 26.77 13.55 -12.24
N LYS A 246 27.49 12.42 -12.32
CA LYS A 246 28.48 12.20 -13.39
C LYS A 246 27.85 11.77 -14.71
N THR A 247 26.78 10.98 -14.68
CA THR A 247 26.21 10.34 -15.88
C THR A 247 24.88 10.92 -16.31
N GLY A 248 24.19 11.67 -15.44
CA GLY A 248 22.80 12.11 -15.66
C GLY A 248 21.75 10.98 -15.56
N GLU A 249 22.18 9.74 -15.30
CA GLU A 249 21.28 8.59 -15.16
C GLU A 249 20.81 8.43 -13.71
N MET A 250 19.53 8.03 -13.52
CA MET A 250 18.96 7.81 -12.19
C MET A 250 19.27 6.41 -11.67
N HIS A 251 20.29 6.27 -10.84
CA HIS A 251 20.54 5.04 -10.08
C HIS A 251 19.76 5.02 -8.77
N GLY A 252 19.03 3.92 -8.54
CA GLY A 252 18.24 3.72 -7.33
C GLY A 252 19.10 3.27 -6.13
N ALA A 253 18.87 3.89 -4.98
CA ALA A 253 19.54 3.55 -3.72
C ALA A 253 18.56 2.98 -2.67
N SER A 254 17.39 2.46 -3.08
CA SER A 254 16.42 1.87 -2.16
C SER A 254 16.92 0.54 -1.61
N THR A 255 16.74 0.33 -0.31
CA THR A 255 17.03 -0.91 0.41
C THR A 255 15.82 -1.83 0.42
N ILE A 256 16.00 -3.09 0.83
CA ILE A 256 14.90 -4.06 1.06
C ILE A 256 13.91 -3.50 2.09
N THR A 257 14.39 -2.94 3.19
CA THR A 257 13.53 -2.36 4.24
C THR A 257 12.73 -1.16 3.74
N MET A 258 13.32 -0.30 2.88
CA MET A 258 12.59 0.80 2.23
C MET A 258 11.54 0.30 1.23
N GLN A 259 11.78 -0.83 0.57
CA GLN A 259 10.78 -1.45 -0.30
C GLN A 259 9.64 -2.07 0.50
N LEU A 260 9.93 -2.72 1.64
CA LEU A 260 8.93 -3.22 2.56
C LEU A 260 8.07 -2.08 3.13
N SER A 261 8.70 -0.98 3.57
CA SER A 261 7.97 0.19 4.09
C SER A 261 7.01 0.80 3.08
N ARG A 262 7.32 0.74 1.79
CA ARG A 262 6.42 1.20 0.71
C ARG A 262 5.14 0.37 0.61
N ASN A 263 5.20 -0.91 0.92
CA ASN A 263 4.03 -1.80 0.87
C ASN A 263 3.03 -1.51 2.00
N ILE A 264 3.52 -0.95 3.13
CA ILE A 264 2.71 -0.60 4.30
C ILE A 264 2.17 0.82 4.19
N TYR A 265 3.03 1.76 3.76
CA TYR A 265 2.71 3.18 3.71
C TYR A 265 2.36 3.61 2.29
N TYR A 266 1.08 3.51 1.96
CA TYR A 266 0.57 3.97 0.66
C TYR A 266 0.30 5.47 0.72
N ASP A 267 1.27 6.31 0.28
CA ASP A 267 1.10 7.76 0.13
C ASP A 267 1.22 8.15 -1.36
N THR A 268 0.13 8.71 -1.89
CA THR A 268 0.04 9.17 -3.29
C THR A 268 0.63 10.57 -3.52
N ARG A 269 1.05 11.25 -2.43
CA ARG A 269 1.57 12.63 -2.48
C ARG A 269 3.01 12.70 -3.00
N LYS A 270 3.51 13.91 -3.19
CA LYS A 270 4.80 14.30 -3.80
C LYS A 270 5.95 13.28 -3.64
N LEU A 271 6.53 12.84 -4.76
CA LEU A 271 7.53 11.78 -4.85
C LEU A 271 8.70 11.87 -3.85
N TRP A 272 9.24 13.06 -3.60
CA TRP A 272 10.39 13.24 -2.70
C TRP A 272 10.01 13.12 -1.21
N LEU A 273 8.85 13.67 -0.78
CA LEU A 273 8.35 13.52 0.60
C LEU A 273 8.03 12.06 0.91
N ARG A 274 7.43 11.35 -0.04
CA ARG A 274 7.21 9.91 0.08
C ARG A 274 8.54 9.19 0.32
N LYS A 275 9.61 9.56 -0.40
CA LYS A 275 10.92 8.92 -0.25
C LYS A 275 11.54 9.16 1.11
N VAL A 276 11.40 10.36 1.66
CA VAL A 276 11.82 10.68 3.03
C VAL A 276 11.05 9.82 4.04
N LYS A 277 9.73 9.72 3.90
CA LYS A 277 8.89 8.90 4.78
C LYS A 277 9.18 7.41 4.68
N GLU A 278 9.37 6.87 3.46
CA GLU A 278 9.83 5.50 3.24
C GLU A 278 11.15 5.22 3.98
N SER A 279 12.09 6.16 3.93
CA SER A 279 13.38 6.04 4.60
C SER A 279 13.24 6.06 6.12
N LEU A 280 12.47 6.98 6.68
CA LEU A 280 12.22 7.07 8.12
C LEU A 280 11.45 5.85 8.66
N LEU A 281 10.47 5.37 7.91
CA LEU A 281 9.74 4.16 8.26
C LEU A 281 10.64 2.93 8.20
N ALA A 282 11.57 2.87 7.23
CA ALA A 282 12.54 1.79 7.16
C ALA A 282 13.45 1.76 8.40
N VAL A 283 13.90 2.91 8.89
CA VAL A 283 14.68 2.99 10.15
C VAL A 283 13.86 2.50 11.34
N ARG A 284 12.57 2.86 11.43
CA ARG A 284 11.67 2.39 12.47
C ARG A 284 11.44 0.88 12.39
N ILE A 285 11.23 0.31 11.20
CA ILE A 285 11.09 -1.13 11.02
C ILE A 285 12.34 -1.86 11.52
N GLU A 286 13.54 -1.33 11.24
CA GLU A 286 14.80 -1.92 11.71
C GLU A 286 15.01 -1.81 13.22
N SER A 287 14.29 -0.92 13.92
CA SER A 287 14.31 -0.88 15.38
C SER A 287 13.41 -1.95 16.02
N ASP A 288 12.34 -2.32 15.32
CA ASP A 288 11.28 -3.18 15.86
C ASP A 288 11.44 -4.65 15.41
N TYR A 289 12.15 -4.91 14.31
CA TYR A 289 12.32 -6.23 13.71
C TYR A 289 13.79 -6.54 13.40
N SER A 290 14.17 -7.80 13.58
CA SER A 290 15.48 -8.30 13.13
C SER A 290 15.60 -8.34 11.61
N LYS A 291 16.82 -8.42 11.11
CA LYS A 291 17.10 -8.52 9.66
C LYS A 291 16.40 -9.71 9.01
N ASP A 292 16.41 -10.85 9.67
CA ASP A 292 15.79 -12.07 9.16
C ASP A 292 14.26 -11.92 9.10
N GLU A 293 13.65 -11.34 10.12
CA GLU A 293 12.22 -11.03 10.13
C GLU A 293 11.83 -10.03 9.04
N ILE A 294 12.65 -9.01 8.78
CA ILE A 294 12.43 -8.05 7.70
C ILE A 294 12.53 -8.74 6.33
N LEU A 295 13.55 -9.58 6.13
CA LEU A 295 13.73 -10.31 4.87
C LEU A 295 12.58 -11.29 4.61
N GLU A 296 12.15 -12.01 5.64
CA GLU A 296 11.01 -12.93 5.59
C GLU A 296 9.73 -12.20 5.17
N ARG A 297 9.42 -11.10 5.84
CA ARG A 297 8.27 -10.26 5.52
C ARG A 297 8.35 -9.71 4.10
N TYR A 298 9.52 -9.20 3.71
CA TYR A 298 9.73 -8.69 2.37
C TYR A 298 9.42 -9.74 1.30
N LEU A 299 9.96 -10.95 1.44
CA LEU A 299 9.77 -12.05 0.49
C LEU A 299 8.32 -12.56 0.44
N ASN A 300 7.58 -12.45 1.54
CA ASN A 300 6.17 -12.80 1.59
C ASN A 300 5.24 -11.70 1.05
N PHE A 301 5.69 -10.42 1.00
CA PHE A 301 4.85 -9.28 0.59
C PHE A 301 5.19 -8.69 -0.78
N ILE A 302 6.34 -9.03 -1.33
CA ILE A 302 6.80 -8.43 -2.58
C ILE A 302 5.89 -8.78 -3.75
N ASN A 303 5.59 -7.78 -4.60
CA ASN A 303 4.85 -7.99 -5.83
C ASN A 303 5.76 -8.57 -6.91
N LEU A 304 5.43 -9.78 -7.34
CA LEU A 304 6.16 -10.54 -8.37
C LEU A 304 5.41 -10.61 -9.69
N GLY A 305 4.57 -9.60 -9.95
CA GLY A 305 3.87 -9.45 -11.21
C GLY A 305 2.45 -9.99 -11.18
N ARG A 306 1.95 -10.27 -12.37
CA ARG A 306 0.58 -10.74 -12.56
C ARG A 306 0.57 -12.04 -13.36
N TYR A 307 -0.16 -13.02 -12.84
CA TYR A 307 -0.42 -14.26 -13.52
C TYR A 307 -1.93 -14.41 -13.74
N ARG A 308 -2.37 -14.53 -15.01
CA ARG A 308 -3.78 -14.38 -15.40
C ARG A 308 -4.32 -13.00 -14.99
N THR A 309 -5.34 -12.97 -14.13
CA THR A 309 -5.99 -11.75 -13.62
C THR A 309 -5.50 -11.34 -12.23
N ARG A 310 -4.68 -12.18 -11.56
CA ARG A 310 -4.25 -12.01 -10.16
C ARG A 310 -2.86 -11.45 -10.04
N ASP A 311 -2.66 -10.52 -9.12
CA ASP A 311 -1.33 -10.08 -8.71
C ASP A 311 -0.69 -11.16 -7.82
N LEU A 312 0.56 -11.48 -8.12
CA LEU A 312 1.34 -12.44 -7.35
C LEU A 312 2.08 -11.71 -6.24
N LEU A 313 1.65 -11.92 -5.03
CA LEU A 313 2.26 -11.35 -3.84
C LEU A 313 2.96 -12.44 -3.04
N GLY A 314 4.26 -12.27 -2.84
CA GLY A 314 5.11 -13.24 -2.15
C GLY A 314 5.69 -14.32 -3.05
N VAL A 315 6.83 -14.86 -2.58
CA VAL A 315 7.64 -15.82 -3.34
C VAL A 315 6.98 -17.18 -3.49
N GLN A 316 6.20 -17.62 -2.51
CA GLN A 316 5.49 -18.91 -2.55
C GLN A 316 4.42 -18.93 -3.64
N GLU A 317 3.60 -17.90 -3.70
CA GLU A 317 2.55 -17.76 -4.72
C GLU A 317 3.16 -17.66 -6.12
N ALA A 318 4.26 -16.92 -6.25
CA ALA A 318 4.98 -16.78 -7.51
C ALA A 318 5.63 -18.12 -7.94
N ALA A 319 6.20 -18.89 -7.01
CA ALA A 319 6.79 -20.20 -7.28
C ALA A 319 5.73 -21.18 -7.82
N LYS A 320 4.60 -21.28 -7.12
CA LYS A 320 3.48 -22.14 -7.56
C LYS A 320 2.91 -21.71 -8.91
N SER A 321 2.73 -20.40 -9.12
CA SER A 321 2.13 -19.88 -10.35
C SER A 321 3.06 -19.99 -11.56
N TYR A 322 4.33 -19.64 -11.42
CA TYR A 322 5.28 -19.64 -12.53
C TYR A 322 5.93 -20.99 -12.79
N PHE A 323 6.23 -21.77 -11.74
CA PHE A 323 6.98 -23.02 -11.86
C PHE A 323 6.18 -24.25 -11.47
N GLY A 324 5.01 -24.09 -10.83
CA GLY A 324 4.11 -25.19 -10.45
C GLY A 324 4.61 -26.02 -9.27
N LYS A 325 5.51 -25.46 -8.45
CA LYS A 325 6.10 -26.12 -7.29
C LYS A 325 6.27 -25.16 -6.10
N PRO A 326 6.39 -25.67 -4.87
CA PRO A 326 6.60 -24.82 -3.70
C PRO A 326 7.96 -24.11 -3.78
N VAL A 327 8.09 -23.01 -3.03
CA VAL A 327 9.32 -22.21 -2.99
C VAL A 327 10.55 -22.99 -2.56
N SER A 328 10.37 -23.97 -1.66
CA SER A 328 11.44 -24.84 -1.15
C SER A 328 12.13 -25.71 -2.22
N GLU A 329 11.45 -25.94 -3.35
CA GLU A 329 11.96 -26.77 -4.44
C GLU A 329 12.55 -25.94 -5.60
N LEU A 330 12.67 -24.63 -5.44
CA LEU A 330 13.20 -23.77 -6.49
C LEU A 330 14.68 -24.00 -6.71
N GLU A 331 15.05 -24.12 -7.97
CA GLU A 331 16.44 -24.20 -8.41
C GLU A 331 17.06 -22.78 -8.53
N ILE A 332 18.39 -22.69 -8.51
CA ILE A 332 19.15 -21.41 -8.52
C ILE A 332 18.69 -20.50 -9.66
N TYR A 333 18.45 -21.03 -10.87
CA TYR A 333 18.01 -20.20 -12.00
C TYR A 333 16.55 -19.70 -11.86
N GLU A 334 15.71 -20.43 -11.14
CA GLU A 334 14.33 -20.04 -10.84
C GLU A 334 14.32 -18.96 -9.75
N CYS A 335 15.13 -19.13 -8.70
CA CYS A 335 15.37 -18.11 -7.68
C CYS A 335 15.83 -16.77 -8.28
N ALA A 336 16.83 -16.83 -9.18
CA ALA A 336 17.31 -15.66 -9.91
C ALA A 336 16.23 -15.07 -10.85
N THR A 337 15.33 -15.89 -11.37
CA THR A 337 14.19 -15.42 -12.17
C THR A 337 13.24 -14.61 -11.32
N LEU A 338 12.79 -15.12 -10.16
CA LEU A 338 11.92 -14.39 -9.25
C LEU A 338 12.53 -13.07 -8.79
N ALA A 339 13.78 -13.08 -8.37
CA ALA A 339 14.50 -11.87 -7.94
C ALA A 339 14.65 -10.80 -9.04
N GLY A 340 14.48 -11.17 -10.30
CA GLY A 340 14.51 -10.24 -11.42
C GLY A 340 13.25 -9.42 -11.64
N ILE A 341 12.11 -9.90 -11.17
CA ILE A 341 10.77 -9.37 -11.47
C ILE A 341 10.49 -8.02 -10.78
N PRO A 342 10.84 -7.80 -9.50
CA PRO A 342 10.43 -6.60 -8.75
C PRO A 342 10.85 -5.29 -9.38
N LYS A 343 11.99 -5.25 -10.07
CA LYS A 343 12.46 -4.03 -10.74
C LYS A 343 11.43 -3.44 -11.70
N SER A 344 10.70 -4.29 -12.42
CA SER A 344 9.59 -3.90 -13.30
C SER A 344 8.77 -5.15 -13.64
N PRO A 345 7.72 -5.45 -12.85
CA PRO A 345 6.97 -6.70 -12.96
C PRO A 345 6.37 -6.95 -14.35
N THR A 346 5.90 -5.90 -15.02
CA THR A 346 5.38 -6.02 -16.39
C THR A 346 6.49 -6.29 -17.40
N ARG A 347 7.63 -5.57 -17.31
CA ARG A 347 8.73 -5.67 -18.26
C ARG A 347 9.49 -6.99 -18.16
N TYR A 348 9.64 -7.51 -16.94
CA TYR A 348 10.38 -8.74 -16.64
C TYR A 348 9.47 -9.92 -16.33
N SER A 349 8.19 -9.84 -16.73
CA SER A 349 7.26 -10.96 -16.60
C SER A 349 7.79 -12.19 -17.36
N PRO A 350 7.96 -13.33 -16.68
CA PRO A 350 8.46 -14.53 -17.34
C PRO A 350 7.48 -15.12 -18.37
N VAL A 351 6.18 -14.79 -18.22
CA VAL A 351 5.11 -15.21 -19.14
C VAL A 351 4.99 -14.29 -20.35
N ARG A 352 4.98 -12.95 -20.11
CA ARG A 352 4.74 -11.96 -21.19
C ARG A 352 6.00 -11.62 -21.97
N ASN A 353 7.16 -11.57 -21.30
CA ASN A 353 8.43 -11.11 -21.85
C ASN A 353 9.58 -12.10 -21.50
N PRO A 354 9.52 -13.38 -21.92
CA PRO A 354 10.46 -14.42 -21.50
C PRO A 354 11.93 -14.08 -21.82
N GLN A 355 12.21 -13.46 -22.97
CA GLN A 355 13.58 -13.10 -23.33
C GLN A 355 14.17 -12.02 -22.43
N ARG A 356 13.41 -10.95 -22.14
CA ARG A 356 13.85 -9.90 -21.20
C ARG A 356 14.01 -10.44 -19.79
N CYS A 357 13.11 -11.33 -19.37
CA CYS A 357 13.21 -12.02 -18.11
C CYS A 357 14.49 -12.91 -18.04
N LYS A 358 14.78 -13.69 -19.08
CA LYS A 358 16.01 -14.49 -19.18
C LYS A 358 17.28 -13.64 -19.12
N THR A 359 17.31 -12.52 -19.84
CA THR A 359 18.44 -11.58 -19.77
C THR A 359 18.63 -11.03 -18.35
N ARG A 360 17.53 -10.65 -17.70
CA ARG A 360 17.56 -10.14 -16.30
C ARG A 360 18.02 -11.23 -15.32
N ARG A 361 17.49 -12.46 -15.43
CA ARG A 361 17.94 -13.64 -14.68
C ARG A 361 19.44 -13.84 -14.79
N ASN A 362 19.97 -13.84 -16.01
CA ASN A 362 21.38 -14.06 -16.25
C ASN A 362 22.28 -12.97 -15.62
N LEU A 363 21.79 -11.70 -15.60
CA LEU A 363 22.47 -10.64 -14.87
C LEU A 363 22.50 -10.94 -13.36
N ILE A 364 21.41 -11.43 -12.80
CA ILE A 364 21.35 -11.74 -11.36
C ILE A 364 22.27 -12.90 -11.02
N LEU A 365 22.26 -13.96 -11.80
CA LEU A 365 23.19 -15.09 -11.65
C LEU A 365 24.66 -14.60 -11.65
N LYS A 366 24.99 -13.65 -12.55
CA LYS A 366 26.32 -13.02 -12.58
C LYS A 366 26.60 -12.23 -11.28
N LEU A 367 25.60 -11.51 -10.75
CA LEU A 367 25.74 -10.78 -9.48
C LEU A 367 25.92 -11.73 -8.30
N MET A 368 25.16 -12.84 -8.25
CA MET A 368 25.31 -13.87 -7.22
C MET A 368 26.72 -14.46 -7.21
N ARG A 369 27.25 -14.79 -8.38
CA ARG A 369 28.64 -15.28 -8.52
C ARG A 369 29.65 -14.21 -8.09
N ASN A 370 29.49 -12.96 -8.53
CA ASN A 370 30.43 -11.87 -8.21
C ASN A 370 30.44 -11.51 -6.72
N ASN A 371 29.37 -11.82 -6.00
CA ASN A 371 29.28 -11.65 -4.55
C ASN A 371 29.62 -12.94 -3.78
N ASN A 372 30.13 -13.98 -4.45
CA ASN A 372 30.48 -15.29 -3.89
C ASN A 372 29.29 -16.02 -3.23
N PHE A 373 28.06 -15.73 -3.65
CA PHE A 373 26.87 -16.45 -3.19
C PHE A 373 26.67 -17.78 -3.89
N ILE A 374 27.19 -17.94 -5.09
CA ILE A 374 27.25 -19.19 -5.85
C ILE A 374 28.63 -19.39 -6.45
N THR A 375 29.00 -20.64 -6.62
CA THR A 375 30.25 -21.03 -7.26
C THR A 375 30.23 -20.79 -8.77
N GLN A 376 31.41 -20.82 -9.40
CA GLN A 376 31.52 -20.74 -10.86
C GLN A 376 30.78 -21.89 -11.57
N ASN A 377 30.81 -23.11 -11.01
CA ASN A 377 30.14 -24.28 -11.59
C ASN A 377 28.63 -24.17 -11.52
N GLU A 378 28.08 -23.73 -10.39
CA GLU A 378 26.63 -23.44 -10.22
C GLU A 378 26.17 -22.34 -11.17
N TYR A 379 26.95 -21.25 -11.32
CA TYR A 379 26.67 -20.21 -12.29
C TYR A 379 26.57 -20.76 -13.71
N LEU A 380 27.59 -21.55 -14.15
CA LEU A 380 27.63 -22.12 -15.50
C LEU A 380 26.49 -23.11 -15.74
N SER A 381 26.10 -23.87 -14.73
CA SER A 381 24.96 -24.79 -14.80
C SER A 381 23.64 -23.99 -14.90
N ALA A 382 23.43 -23.01 -14.01
CA ALA A 382 22.20 -22.25 -13.94
C ALA A 382 21.94 -21.36 -15.19
N ILE A 383 22.99 -20.78 -15.77
CA ILE A 383 22.84 -19.91 -16.95
C ILE A 383 22.42 -20.66 -18.21
N ARG A 384 22.80 -21.96 -18.31
CA ARG A 384 22.45 -22.83 -19.44
C ARG A 384 20.99 -23.28 -19.39
N GLN A 385 20.36 -23.26 -18.22
CA GLN A 385 18.97 -23.70 -18.06
C GLN A 385 18.01 -22.84 -18.89
N PRO A 386 17.09 -23.47 -19.63
CA PRO A 386 16.03 -22.73 -20.30
C PRO A 386 15.08 -22.11 -19.28
N LEU A 387 14.43 -21.00 -19.65
CA LEU A 387 13.36 -20.44 -18.82
C LEU A 387 12.08 -21.27 -19.04
N LYS A 388 11.87 -22.27 -18.19
CA LYS A 388 10.66 -23.10 -18.20
C LYS A 388 9.62 -22.45 -17.28
N VAL A 389 8.55 -21.91 -17.82
CA VAL A 389 7.47 -21.28 -17.07
C VAL A 389 6.15 -21.94 -17.46
N ARG A 390 5.33 -22.20 -16.47
CA ARG A 390 3.97 -22.69 -16.67
C ARG A 390 3.18 -21.65 -17.45
N LYS A 391 2.66 -22.01 -18.60
CA LYS A 391 1.76 -21.12 -19.35
C LYS A 391 0.38 -21.15 -18.69
N PRO A 392 -0.27 -19.97 -18.53
CA PRO A 392 -1.64 -19.97 -18.07
C PRO A 392 -2.51 -20.72 -19.08
N GLU A 393 -3.18 -21.77 -18.63
CA GLU A 393 -4.21 -22.42 -19.43
C GLU A 393 -5.31 -21.38 -19.71
N ARG A 394 -5.74 -21.25 -20.95
CA ARG A 394 -6.92 -20.44 -21.29
C ARG A 394 -8.11 -21.12 -20.62
N SER A 395 -8.61 -20.57 -19.53
CA SER A 395 -9.88 -21.02 -18.99
C SER A 395 -10.95 -20.64 -20.01
N ASN A 396 -11.57 -21.64 -20.62
CA ASN A 396 -12.80 -21.51 -21.41
C ASN A 396 -14.03 -21.24 -20.50
N GLN A 397 -13.82 -20.69 -19.31
CA GLN A 397 -14.94 -20.15 -18.56
C GLN A 397 -15.42 -18.91 -19.32
N GLN A 398 -16.38 -19.13 -20.21
CA GLN A 398 -17.32 -18.08 -20.62
C GLN A 398 -17.82 -17.46 -19.32
N ILE A 399 -17.35 -16.25 -19.03
CA ILE A 399 -18.04 -15.38 -18.10
C ILE A 399 -19.39 -15.15 -18.77
N SER A 400 -20.41 -15.89 -18.34
CA SER A 400 -21.77 -15.59 -18.75
C SER A 400 -22.09 -14.21 -18.17
N ALA A 401 -21.96 -13.21 -19.01
CA ALA A 401 -22.32 -11.82 -18.72
C ALA A 401 -23.86 -11.72 -18.65
N TYR A 402 -24.47 -12.42 -17.70
CA TYR A 402 -25.93 -12.42 -17.54
C TYR A 402 -26.46 -11.38 -16.55
N HIS A 403 -25.67 -10.38 -16.14
CA HIS A 403 -26.15 -9.39 -15.17
C HIS A 403 -25.75 -7.93 -15.45
N PHE A 404 -25.67 -7.55 -16.72
CA PHE A 404 -25.62 -6.12 -17.09
C PHE A 404 -26.67 -5.83 -18.18
N LEU A 405 -27.93 -5.92 -17.81
CA LEU A 405 -29.06 -5.25 -18.48
C LEU A 405 -30.01 -4.74 -17.41
#